data_93815b7247d77112ac96323b2af79f37
#
_entry.id   93815b7247d77112ac96323b2af79f37
#
_cell.length_a   1.000
_cell.length_b   1.000
_cell.length_c   1.000
_cell.angle_alpha   90.00
_cell.angle_beta   90.00
_cell.angle_gamma   90.00
#
_symmetry.space_group_name_H-M   'P 1'
#
loop_
_entity.id
_entity.type
_entity.pdbx_description
1 polymer ?
#
loop_
_entity_poly.entity_id
_entity_poly.type
_entity_poly.pdbx_seq_one_letter_code
_entity_poly.pdbx_strand_id
1 'polypeptide(L)'
;LKKSGGTKRVEDFAEKNNVNVNASQIRNRKTEIFSSYIIQNKQKLRKSVDEIIKYTKDNNIKLAFSTSTTLNNVDAVFESLSGQISKEEFEFIGNKSFVKNEKPHPEIYKVTLDKLNLQPEDCLAIEDTEESSNSAVSAGIKCIGFPGDYHLEDSFQMCIKKMNLLDQSI
;
A
#
# COMPACT_ATOMS: atom_id res chain seq x y z
N LEU A 1 -4.34 0.38 -17.91
CA LEU A 1 -3.16 0.78 -17.10
C LEU A 1 -3.15 0.06 -15.74
N LYS A 2 -3.27 -1.28 -15.75
CA LYS A 2 -3.50 -2.09 -14.53
C LYS A 2 -2.23 -2.77 -13.96
N LYS A 3 -1.02 -2.33 -14.31
CA LYS A 3 0.22 -2.96 -13.80
C LYS A 3 1.02 -1.98 -12.95
N SER A 4 1.53 -2.42 -11.80
CA SER A 4 2.51 -1.70 -11.00
C SER A 4 3.86 -1.63 -11.71
N GLY A 5 4.82 -0.87 -11.18
CA GLY A 5 6.11 -0.70 -11.85
C GLY A 5 6.16 0.55 -12.74
N GLY A 6 6.15 1.73 -12.10
CA GLY A 6 6.10 3.03 -12.80
C GLY A 6 7.20 3.23 -13.85
N THR A 7 8.41 2.70 -13.62
CA THR A 7 9.52 2.79 -14.58
C THR A 7 9.19 1.97 -15.83
N LYS A 8 8.82 0.70 -15.66
CA LYS A 8 8.48 -0.17 -16.78
C LYS A 8 7.31 0.35 -17.61
N ARG A 9 6.29 0.94 -16.98
CA ARG A 9 5.17 1.56 -17.74
C ARG A 9 5.63 2.73 -18.62
N VAL A 10 6.60 3.51 -18.16
CA VAL A 10 7.17 4.61 -18.98
C VAL A 10 7.98 4.03 -20.13
N GLU A 11 8.77 2.98 -19.89
CA GLU A 11 9.55 2.28 -20.91
C GLU A 11 8.63 1.65 -21.97
N ASP A 12 7.62 0.89 -21.55
CA ASP A 12 6.62 0.28 -22.45
C ASP A 12 5.87 1.34 -23.29
N PHE A 13 5.54 2.49 -22.69
CA PHE A 13 4.93 3.61 -23.41
C PHE A 13 5.89 4.21 -24.44
N ALA A 14 7.15 4.43 -24.05
CA ALA A 14 8.17 5.00 -24.91
C ALA A 14 8.44 4.11 -26.13
N GLU A 15 8.59 2.80 -25.90
CA GLU A 15 8.75 1.81 -26.96
C GLU A 15 7.55 1.79 -27.92
N LYS A 16 6.33 1.69 -27.37
CA LYS A 16 5.10 1.69 -28.17
C LYS A 16 4.90 2.92 -29.05
N ASN A 17 5.36 4.08 -28.60
CA ASN A 17 5.18 5.36 -29.30
C ASN A 17 6.45 5.82 -30.00
N ASN A 18 7.52 5.00 -30.01
CA ASN A 18 8.80 5.28 -30.63
C ASN A 18 9.39 6.65 -30.18
N VAL A 19 9.31 6.92 -28.86
CA VAL A 19 9.87 8.14 -28.24
C VAL A 19 10.99 7.77 -27.28
N ASN A 20 12.05 8.58 -27.27
CA ASN A 20 13.17 8.38 -26.34
C ASN A 20 12.93 9.20 -25.07
N VAL A 21 12.82 8.52 -23.93
CA VAL A 21 12.59 9.15 -22.62
C VAL A 21 13.47 8.54 -21.54
N ASN A 22 13.86 9.35 -20.58
CA ASN A 22 14.50 8.84 -19.36
C ASN A 22 13.43 8.46 -18.35
N ALA A 23 13.08 7.16 -18.31
CA ALA A 23 12.03 6.64 -17.45
C ALA A 23 12.27 6.89 -15.95
N SER A 24 13.53 6.84 -15.51
CA SER A 24 13.90 7.14 -14.12
C SER A 24 13.68 8.60 -13.76
N GLN A 25 14.05 9.52 -14.67
CA GLN A 25 13.84 10.96 -14.48
C GLN A 25 12.34 11.29 -14.39
N ILE A 26 11.54 10.71 -15.30
CA ILE A 26 10.08 10.90 -15.29
C ILE A 26 9.49 10.37 -13.98
N ARG A 27 9.92 9.19 -13.52
CA ARG A 27 9.46 8.62 -12.25
C ARG A 27 9.83 9.51 -11.06
N ASN A 28 11.05 10.00 -10.99
CA ASN A 28 11.50 10.88 -9.93
C ASN A 28 10.66 12.17 -9.90
N ARG A 29 10.46 12.79 -11.07
CA ARG A 29 9.66 14.01 -11.18
C ARG A 29 8.20 13.78 -10.78
N LYS A 30 7.61 12.66 -11.21
CA LYS A 30 6.27 12.24 -10.74
C LYS A 30 6.21 12.12 -9.22
N THR A 31 7.22 11.50 -8.61
CA THR A 31 7.29 11.32 -7.15
C THR A 31 7.38 12.67 -6.42
N GLU A 32 8.22 13.59 -6.89
CA GLU A 32 8.33 14.94 -6.33
C GLU A 32 6.99 15.69 -6.37
N ILE A 33 6.34 15.70 -7.56
CA ILE A 33 5.04 16.35 -7.76
C ILE A 33 3.99 15.72 -6.84
N PHE A 34 3.93 14.39 -6.78
CA PHE A 34 2.99 13.67 -5.92
C PHE A 34 3.19 14.04 -4.44
N SER A 35 4.42 13.96 -3.94
CA SER A 35 4.71 14.27 -2.54
C SER A 35 4.35 15.72 -2.19
N SER A 36 4.75 16.68 -3.02
CA SER A 36 4.40 18.08 -2.81
C SER A 36 2.89 18.30 -2.82
N TYR A 37 2.19 17.67 -3.75
CA TYR A 37 0.75 17.81 -3.90
C TYR A 37 -0.01 17.26 -2.68
N ILE A 38 0.31 16.06 -2.21
CA ILE A 38 -0.41 15.45 -1.07
C ILE A 38 -0.15 16.21 0.24
N ILE A 39 1.07 16.71 0.46
CA ILE A 39 1.42 17.51 1.64
C ILE A 39 0.65 18.83 1.64
N GLN A 40 0.65 19.56 0.51
CA GLN A 40 -0.04 20.83 0.40
C GLN A 40 -1.56 20.71 0.55
N ASN A 41 -2.14 19.64 0.01
CA ASN A 41 -3.60 19.45 0.02
C ASN A 41 -4.10 18.64 1.21
N LYS A 42 -3.26 18.29 2.17
CA LYS A 42 -3.58 17.51 3.37
C LYS A 42 -4.64 16.44 3.11
N GLN A 43 -4.19 15.22 3.03
CA GLN A 43 -5.09 14.10 2.77
C GLN A 43 -5.98 13.81 3.99
N LYS A 44 -7.06 13.08 3.77
CA LYS A 44 -7.93 12.57 4.83
C LYS A 44 -7.87 11.05 4.80
N LEU A 45 -7.91 10.43 5.97
CA LEU A 45 -8.16 9.01 6.08
C LEU A 45 -9.48 8.65 5.40
N ARG A 46 -9.52 7.52 4.75
CA ARG A 46 -10.75 6.96 4.26
C ARG A 46 -11.65 6.61 5.44
N LYS A 47 -12.96 6.73 5.23
CA LYS A 47 -13.95 6.47 6.27
C LYS A 47 -13.69 5.11 6.94
N SER A 48 -13.80 5.07 8.26
CA SER A 48 -13.59 3.94 9.17
C SER A 48 -12.15 3.42 9.32
N VAL A 49 -11.17 3.97 8.63
CA VAL A 49 -9.76 3.58 8.83
C VAL A 49 -9.26 3.98 10.23
N ASP A 50 -9.63 5.16 10.70
CA ASP A 50 -9.37 5.63 12.05
C ASP A 50 -10.00 4.74 13.14
N GLU A 51 -11.21 4.26 12.91
CA GLU A 51 -11.91 3.33 13.81
C GLU A 51 -11.17 1.99 13.91
N ILE A 52 -10.66 1.45 12.78
CA ILE A 52 -9.88 0.21 12.77
C ILE A 52 -8.52 0.40 13.45
N ILE A 53 -7.82 1.51 13.18
CA ILE A 53 -6.55 1.81 13.87
C ILE A 53 -6.77 1.92 15.38
N LYS A 54 -7.83 2.61 15.81
CA LYS A 54 -8.21 2.69 17.21
C LYS A 54 -8.52 1.30 17.80
N TYR A 55 -9.28 0.49 17.07
CA TYR A 55 -9.60 -0.88 17.49
C TYR A 55 -8.36 -1.74 17.69
N THR A 56 -7.37 -1.69 16.77
CA THR A 56 -6.12 -2.43 16.94
C THR A 56 -5.38 -2.02 18.20
N LYS A 57 -5.34 -0.72 18.48
CA LYS A 57 -4.70 -0.18 19.68
C LYS A 57 -5.41 -0.61 20.96
N ASP A 58 -6.74 -0.49 21.00
CA ASP A 58 -7.55 -0.83 22.18
C ASP A 58 -7.48 -2.35 22.51
N ASN A 59 -7.18 -3.19 21.51
CA ASN A 59 -7.10 -4.64 21.65
C ASN A 59 -5.65 -5.19 21.61
N ASN A 60 -4.63 -4.34 21.67
CA ASN A 60 -3.21 -4.73 21.59
C ASN A 60 -2.86 -5.56 20.34
N ILE A 61 -3.49 -5.27 19.22
CA ILE A 61 -3.21 -5.89 17.92
C ILE A 61 -2.07 -5.12 17.25
N LYS A 62 -1.03 -5.83 16.83
CA LYS A 62 0.09 -5.23 16.11
C LYS A 62 -0.36 -4.65 14.77
N LEU A 63 0.04 -3.43 14.50
CA LEU A 63 -0.27 -2.74 13.25
C LEU A 63 1.01 -2.53 12.44
N ALA A 64 0.94 -2.81 11.12
CA ALA A 64 2.04 -2.54 10.20
C ALA A 64 1.55 -1.85 8.93
N PHE A 65 2.43 -1.04 8.34
CA PHE A 65 2.21 -0.40 7.05
C PHE A 65 3.15 -1.02 6.02
N SER A 66 2.61 -1.76 5.04
CA SER A 66 3.39 -2.53 4.06
C SER A 66 3.20 -2.00 2.65
N THR A 67 4.21 -1.31 2.11
CA THR A 67 4.18 -0.72 0.78
C THR A 67 5.43 -1.03 -0.03
N SER A 68 5.32 -0.99 -1.37
CA SER A 68 6.45 -1.06 -2.30
C SER A 68 6.94 0.31 -2.76
N THR A 69 6.43 1.40 -2.16
CA THR A 69 6.87 2.76 -2.49
C THR A 69 8.15 3.15 -1.74
N THR A 70 8.76 4.26 -2.13
CA THR A 70 9.98 4.78 -1.47
C THR A 70 9.69 5.35 -0.09
N LEU A 71 10.71 5.40 0.76
CA LEU A 71 10.60 6.00 2.09
C LEU A 71 10.11 7.46 2.01
N ASN A 72 10.61 8.25 1.07
CA ASN A 72 10.18 9.64 0.88
C ASN A 72 8.66 9.75 0.60
N ASN A 73 8.10 8.80 -0.16
CA ASN A 73 6.65 8.77 -0.37
C ASN A 73 5.89 8.37 0.89
N VAL A 74 6.44 7.45 1.68
CA VAL A 74 5.87 7.09 2.99
C VAL A 74 5.84 8.32 3.90
N ASP A 75 6.97 9.04 3.99
CA ASP A 75 7.08 10.25 4.79
C ASP A 75 6.06 11.31 4.37
N ALA A 76 5.93 11.55 3.05
CA ALA A 76 4.95 12.49 2.52
C ALA A 76 3.50 12.08 2.83
N VAL A 77 3.18 10.78 2.80
CA VAL A 77 1.85 10.29 3.17
C VAL A 77 1.55 10.58 4.64
N PHE A 78 2.44 10.21 5.55
CA PHE A 78 2.24 10.47 6.98
C PHE A 78 2.21 11.97 7.30
N GLU A 79 3.03 12.78 6.65
CA GLU A 79 2.98 14.24 6.79
C GLU A 79 1.63 14.81 6.30
N SER A 80 1.12 14.31 5.18
CA SER A 80 -0.19 14.73 4.64
C SER A 80 -1.37 14.35 5.53
N LEU A 81 -1.23 13.29 6.34
CA LEU A 81 -2.22 12.78 7.29
C LEU A 81 -1.94 13.23 8.73
N SER A 82 -1.03 14.20 8.92
CA SER A 82 -0.66 14.72 10.23
C SER A 82 -1.87 15.15 11.05
N GLY A 83 -1.92 14.72 12.31
CA GLY A 83 -3.06 14.94 13.22
C GLY A 83 -4.19 13.92 13.08
N GLN A 84 -4.10 12.98 12.13
CA GLN A 84 -5.05 11.87 11.99
C GLN A 84 -4.41 10.54 12.36
N ILE A 85 -3.20 10.27 11.86
CA ILE A 85 -2.36 9.11 12.22
C ILE A 85 -0.91 9.52 12.34
N SER A 86 -0.13 8.72 13.05
CA SER A 86 1.31 8.89 13.18
C SER A 86 2.07 7.58 12.90
N LYS A 87 3.37 7.68 12.62
CA LYS A 87 4.21 6.49 12.37
C LYS A 87 4.36 5.62 13.60
N GLU A 88 4.29 6.21 14.78
CA GLU A 88 4.43 5.55 16.08
C GLU A 88 3.28 4.59 16.38
N GLU A 89 2.17 4.68 15.65
CA GLU A 89 1.06 3.72 15.76
C GLU A 89 1.36 2.39 15.06
N PHE A 90 2.45 2.33 14.25
CA PHE A 90 2.83 1.16 13.48
C PHE A 90 4.11 0.55 14.05
N GLU A 91 4.08 -0.73 14.39
CA GLU A 91 5.26 -1.46 14.86
C GLU A 91 6.28 -1.73 13.76
N PHE A 92 5.84 -1.73 12.51
CA PHE A 92 6.70 -1.82 11.33
C PHE A 92 6.13 -1.03 10.15
N ILE A 93 6.99 -0.27 9.49
CA ILE A 93 6.68 0.44 8.24
C ILE A 93 7.61 -0.09 7.15
N GLY A 94 7.10 -1.06 6.39
CA GLY A 94 7.77 -1.64 5.23
C GLY A 94 7.68 -0.71 4.02
N ASN A 95 8.78 -0.58 3.30
CA ASN A 95 8.88 0.24 2.10
C ASN A 95 9.84 -0.40 1.07
N LYS A 96 10.05 0.25 -0.07
CA LYS A 96 10.87 -0.27 -1.17
C LYS A 96 12.30 -0.66 -0.75
N SER A 97 12.88 -0.06 0.27
CA SER A 97 14.27 -0.37 0.69
C SER A 97 14.42 -1.77 1.31
N PHE A 98 13.33 -2.38 1.74
CA PHE A 98 13.31 -3.70 2.35
C PHE A 98 13.15 -4.85 1.33
N VAL A 99 12.85 -4.55 0.05
CA VAL A 99 12.50 -5.56 -0.94
C VAL A 99 13.23 -5.36 -2.26
N LYS A 100 13.50 -6.46 -2.95
CA LYS A 100 14.00 -6.48 -4.33
C LYS A 100 12.85 -6.50 -5.32
N ASN A 101 11.79 -7.24 -4.99
CA ASN A 101 10.61 -7.44 -5.85
C ASN A 101 9.42 -6.66 -5.29
N GLU A 102 8.88 -5.76 -6.10
CA GLU A 102 7.68 -4.97 -5.75
C GLU A 102 6.42 -5.85 -5.85
N LYS A 103 5.31 -5.41 -5.24
CA LYS A 103 3.99 -6.05 -5.40
C LYS A 103 3.68 -6.22 -6.91
N PRO A 104 3.11 -7.32 -7.34
CA PRO A 104 2.39 -8.35 -6.59
C PRO A 104 3.27 -9.45 -5.95
N HIS A 105 4.60 -9.34 -6.02
CA HIS A 105 5.47 -10.29 -5.34
C HIS A 105 5.26 -10.22 -3.82
N PRO A 106 5.22 -11.37 -3.08
CA PRO A 106 4.89 -11.40 -1.65
C PRO A 106 5.98 -10.88 -0.71
N GLU A 107 7.13 -10.44 -1.23
CA GLU A 107 8.33 -10.16 -0.44
C GLU A 107 8.09 -9.17 0.68
N ILE A 108 7.37 -8.06 0.42
CA ILE A 108 7.11 -7.03 1.46
C ILE A 108 6.29 -7.60 2.62
N TYR A 109 5.34 -8.47 2.36
CA TYR A 109 4.54 -9.12 3.40
C TYR A 109 5.34 -10.13 4.20
N LYS A 110 6.19 -10.93 3.54
CA LYS A 110 7.11 -11.86 4.22
C LYS A 110 8.07 -11.11 5.15
N VAL A 111 8.66 -10.00 4.67
CA VAL A 111 9.50 -9.13 5.51
C VAL A 111 8.69 -8.57 6.68
N THR A 112 7.44 -8.16 6.46
CA THR A 112 6.58 -7.66 7.53
C THR A 112 6.31 -8.72 8.59
N LEU A 113 5.98 -9.96 8.19
CA LEU A 113 5.78 -11.08 9.11
C LEU A 113 7.03 -11.36 9.95
N ASP A 114 8.19 -11.42 9.31
CA ASP A 114 9.48 -11.62 9.98
C ASP A 114 9.75 -10.50 11.01
N LYS A 115 9.52 -9.24 10.65
CA LYS A 115 9.74 -8.08 11.54
C LYS A 115 8.79 -8.07 12.75
N LEU A 116 7.55 -8.50 12.55
CA LEU A 116 6.56 -8.59 13.62
C LEU A 116 6.68 -9.89 14.44
N ASN A 117 7.46 -10.86 13.95
CA ASN A 117 7.54 -12.23 14.49
C ASN A 117 6.15 -12.87 14.60
N LEU A 118 5.40 -12.87 13.48
CA LEU A 118 4.05 -13.43 13.37
C LEU A 118 3.97 -14.46 12.25
N GLN A 119 3.03 -15.41 12.39
CA GLN A 119 2.68 -16.34 11.32
C GLN A 119 1.61 -15.73 10.39
N PRO A 120 1.57 -16.11 9.11
CA PRO A 120 0.58 -15.56 8.17
C PRO A 120 -0.87 -15.77 8.61
N GLU A 121 -1.18 -16.90 9.24
CA GLU A 121 -2.52 -17.26 9.72
C GLU A 121 -3.01 -16.40 10.89
N ASP A 122 -2.09 -15.77 11.62
CA ASP A 122 -2.39 -14.84 12.73
C ASP A 122 -2.58 -13.39 12.25
N CYS A 123 -2.48 -13.16 10.93
CA CYS A 123 -2.51 -11.84 10.34
C CYS A 123 -3.68 -11.65 9.39
N LEU A 124 -4.10 -10.39 9.27
CA LEU A 124 -5.06 -9.94 8.28
C LEU A 124 -4.48 -8.74 7.54
N ALA A 125 -4.50 -8.79 6.20
CA ALA A 125 -4.14 -7.66 5.36
C ALA A 125 -5.40 -6.92 4.88
N ILE A 126 -5.28 -5.60 4.72
CA ILE A 126 -6.30 -4.76 4.08
C ILE A 126 -5.63 -4.05 2.92
N GLU A 127 -6.15 -4.23 1.70
CA GLU A 127 -5.53 -3.72 0.49
C GLU A 127 -6.54 -3.05 -0.44
N ASP A 128 -6.08 -2.00 -1.13
CA ASP A 128 -6.90 -1.15 -1.98
C ASP A 128 -6.92 -1.55 -3.45
N THR A 129 -6.03 -2.43 -3.86
CA THR A 129 -5.90 -2.93 -5.23
C THR A 129 -5.82 -4.44 -5.29
N GLU A 130 -6.31 -5.04 -6.37
CA GLU A 130 -6.23 -6.49 -6.60
C GLU A 130 -4.76 -6.98 -6.67
N GLU A 131 -3.87 -6.18 -7.24
CA GLU A 131 -2.44 -6.50 -7.30
C GLU A 131 -1.79 -6.56 -5.92
N SER A 132 -2.11 -5.61 -5.06
CA SER A 132 -1.59 -5.58 -3.68
C SER A 132 -2.19 -6.68 -2.82
N SER A 133 -3.48 -6.99 -3.00
CA SER A 133 -4.13 -8.10 -2.28
C SER A 133 -3.54 -9.45 -2.68
N ASN A 134 -3.23 -9.65 -3.97
CA ASN A 134 -2.56 -10.86 -4.44
C ASN A 134 -1.17 -11.04 -3.81
N SER A 135 -0.45 -9.95 -3.55
CA SER A 135 0.83 -9.98 -2.83
C SER A 135 0.66 -10.49 -1.39
N ALA A 136 -0.35 -10.02 -0.66
CA ALA A 136 -0.65 -10.47 0.70
C ALA A 136 -1.05 -11.95 0.74
N VAL A 137 -1.98 -12.35 -0.13
CA VAL A 137 -2.44 -13.74 -0.22
C VAL A 137 -1.32 -14.69 -0.64
N SER A 138 -0.43 -14.27 -1.55
CA SER A 138 0.76 -15.05 -1.93
C SER A 138 1.79 -15.19 -0.81
N ALA A 139 1.72 -14.36 0.24
CA ALA A 139 2.49 -14.52 1.47
C ALA A 139 1.80 -15.43 2.50
N GLY A 140 0.61 -15.96 2.20
CA GLY A 140 -0.21 -16.79 3.09
C GLY A 140 -1.16 -16.02 4.00
N ILE A 141 -1.22 -14.68 3.89
CA ILE A 141 -2.04 -13.83 4.75
C ILE A 141 -3.46 -13.73 4.19
N LYS A 142 -4.47 -13.88 5.03
CA LYS A 142 -5.86 -13.55 4.67
C LYS A 142 -5.95 -12.07 4.32
N CYS A 143 -6.69 -11.72 3.28
CA CYS A 143 -6.77 -10.34 2.81
C CYS A 143 -8.22 -9.89 2.63
N ILE A 144 -8.49 -8.66 3.05
CA ILE A 144 -9.72 -7.92 2.72
C ILE A 144 -9.39 -6.94 1.60
N GLY A 145 -10.18 -6.98 0.53
CA GLY A 145 -10.19 -5.96 -0.50
C GLY A 145 -10.98 -4.73 -0.03
N PHE A 146 -10.28 -3.60 0.09
CA PHE A 146 -10.88 -2.31 0.42
C PHE A 146 -10.59 -1.31 -0.71
N PRO A 147 -11.27 -1.44 -1.87
CA PRO A 147 -10.92 -0.77 -3.10
C PRO A 147 -10.91 0.76 -2.96
N GLY A 148 -9.91 1.40 -3.55
CA GLY A 148 -9.95 2.84 -3.82
C GLY A 148 -10.91 3.16 -4.95
N ASP A 149 -11.25 4.44 -5.14
CA ASP A 149 -12.26 4.91 -6.12
C ASP A 149 -12.03 4.41 -7.55
N TYR A 150 -10.78 4.23 -7.96
CA TYR A 150 -10.41 3.74 -9.30
C TYR A 150 -10.39 2.21 -9.42
N HIS A 151 -10.66 1.48 -8.33
CA HIS A 151 -10.57 0.02 -8.22
C HIS A 151 -11.88 -0.63 -7.76
N LEU A 152 -12.97 0.12 -7.75
CA LEU A 152 -14.29 -0.36 -7.31
C LEU A 152 -14.78 -1.55 -8.13
N GLU A 153 -14.42 -1.61 -9.41
CA GLU A 153 -14.80 -2.69 -10.32
C GLU A 153 -13.83 -3.88 -10.31
N ASP A 154 -12.70 -3.78 -9.60
CA ASP A 154 -11.77 -4.90 -9.48
C ASP A 154 -12.40 -6.03 -8.65
N SER A 155 -12.14 -7.28 -9.06
CA SER A 155 -12.87 -8.44 -8.52
C SER A 155 -12.43 -8.86 -7.12
N PHE A 156 -11.17 -8.61 -6.76
CA PHE A 156 -10.56 -9.06 -5.49
C PHE A 156 -10.80 -10.55 -5.18
N GLN A 157 -10.73 -11.40 -6.22
CA GLN A 157 -11.12 -12.82 -6.16
C GLN A 157 -10.37 -13.63 -5.10
N MET A 158 -9.12 -13.26 -4.79
CA MET A 158 -8.31 -13.94 -3.79
C MET A 158 -8.55 -13.45 -2.36
N CYS A 159 -9.29 -12.36 -2.19
CA CYS A 159 -9.65 -11.84 -0.88
C CYS A 159 -10.76 -12.65 -0.22
N ILE A 160 -10.72 -12.76 1.10
CA ILE A 160 -11.81 -13.40 1.86
C ILE A 160 -13.09 -12.58 1.83
N LYS A 161 -12.97 -11.26 1.65
CA LYS A 161 -14.09 -10.32 1.58
C LYS A 161 -13.68 -9.06 0.80
N LYS A 162 -14.59 -8.47 0.07
CA LYS A 162 -14.45 -7.11 -0.49
C LYS A 162 -15.40 -6.18 0.24
N MET A 163 -14.88 -5.06 0.74
CA MET A 163 -15.63 -4.12 1.58
C MET A 163 -15.47 -2.69 1.07
N ASN A 164 -16.53 -1.90 1.12
CA ASN A 164 -16.49 -0.46 0.82
C ASN A 164 -16.43 0.39 2.09
N LEU A 165 -16.65 -0.23 3.25
CA LEU A 165 -16.53 0.34 4.58
C LEU A 165 -15.92 -0.72 5.49
N LEU A 166 -14.90 -0.35 6.26
CA LEU A 166 -14.31 -1.24 7.26
C LEU A 166 -15.16 -1.16 8.54
N ASP A 167 -15.42 -2.29 9.16
CA ASP A 167 -16.14 -2.39 10.42
C ASP A 167 -15.62 -3.59 11.25
N GLN A 168 -16.14 -3.77 12.43
CA GLN A 168 -15.71 -4.83 13.35
C GLN A 168 -16.08 -6.25 12.91
N SER A 169 -16.66 -6.45 11.73
CA SER A 169 -16.91 -7.77 11.12
C SER A 169 -15.72 -8.33 10.34
N ILE A 170 -14.57 -7.65 10.40
CA ILE A 170 -13.30 -8.05 9.76
C ILE A 170 -12.48 -8.97 10.65
#